data_70e2ce2b67efc6dd63c9dc48ad46ba23
#
_entry.id   70e2ce2b67efc6dd63c9dc48ad46ba23
#
_cell.length_a   1.000
_cell.length_b   1.000
_cell.length_c   1.000
_cell.angle_alpha   90.00
_cell.angle_beta   90.00
_cell.angle_gamma   90.00
#
_symmetry.space_group_name_H-M   'P 1'
#
loop_
_entity.id
_entity.type
_entity.pdbx_description
1 polymer ?
#
loop_
_entity_poly.entity_id
_entity_poly.type
_entity_poly.pdbx_seq_one_letter_code
_entity_poly.pdbx_strand_id
1 'polypeptide(L)'
;MKAKTVFYCTECGNETAKWAGRCPACGAWNSIVEQAAPKASAAGKGRTKALARSKAHPIAELQTEQELRFSTGMGELDRVLGGGAVKGSLVLVGGAPGIGKSTLMLQICGKLSETAKILYVSGEESPHQLKMRAERLKVASGNLYVLSETCLGDVLECVSEEAPDILIVDSIQTLYNEELDSPAGSVSQVKDCTMTLMQLAKGQGITVFVIGHVNKEGSIAGPKVLEHMVDCVLYFEGDQHMTYRILRAAKNRFGATNEIGVFEMENDGLIEVENPSEMLLSGRPADAPGTCVTCVMEGARPVLAEIQALLASSSYPTPRRTSNGFDYNRAAMLLAVLEKRGQLKVSQCDAYLNIIGGLTLDEPAADLAAILALASSYLDKPIGAQVAAIGEVGLTGELRNVNNLSQRLSEVRRLGFTECIIPKQHGNRLGRPDGLKLTEVQNVGEALRVLARS
;
A
#
# COMPACT_ATOMS: atom_id res chain seq x y z
N MET A 1 -49.28 1.07 13.11
CA MET A 1 -48.17 1.95 13.53
C MET A 1 -47.33 2.19 12.29
N LYS A 2 -47.02 3.46 11.90
CA LYS A 2 -46.15 3.74 10.75
C LYS A 2 -44.72 3.24 11.10
N ALA A 3 -44.13 2.46 10.20
CA ALA A 3 -42.75 2.03 10.34
C ALA A 3 -41.87 3.30 10.46
N LYS A 4 -41.00 3.36 11.46
CA LYS A 4 -39.98 4.41 11.56
C LYS A 4 -38.95 4.12 10.46
N THR A 5 -38.79 5.03 9.52
CA THR A 5 -37.75 4.97 8.50
C THR A 5 -36.54 5.79 8.97
N VAL A 6 -35.36 5.27 8.72
CA VAL A 6 -34.05 5.92 8.96
C VAL A 6 -33.35 6.05 7.61
N PHE A 7 -32.68 7.16 7.41
CA PHE A 7 -31.89 7.41 6.21
C PHE A 7 -30.41 7.26 6.53
N TYR A 8 -29.67 6.52 5.71
CA TYR A 8 -28.23 6.35 5.90
C TYR A 8 -27.44 6.68 4.63
N CYS A 9 -26.22 7.15 4.82
CA CYS A 9 -25.30 7.45 3.74
C CYS A 9 -24.58 6.18 3.27
N THR A 10 -24.63 5.86 1.98
CA THR A 10 -23.95 4.70 1.38
C THR A 10 -22.43 4.81 1.42
N GLU A 11 -21.89 6.03 1.53
CA GLU A 11 -20.45 6.30 1.51
C GLU A 11 -19.81 6.22 2.90
N CYS A 12 -20.46 6.78 3.93
CA CYS A 12 -19.87 6.87 5.26
C CYS A 12 -20.70 6.21 6.39
N GLY A 13 -21.88 5.66 6.05
CA GLY A 13 -22.77 5.02 7.03
C GLY A 13 -23.43 5.98 8.03
N ASN A 14 -23.30 7.31 7.85
CA ASN A 14 -23.93 8.26 8.74
C ASN A 14 -25.45 8.18 8.66
N GLU A 15 -26.10 7.99 9.79
CA GLU A 15 -27.57 7.92 9.90
C GLU A 15 -28.18 9.30 10.13
N THR A 16 -29.28 9.57 9.40
CA THR A 16 -30.03 10.83 9.53
C THR A 16 -31.53 10.53 9.67
N ALA A 17 -32.23 11.38 10.42
CA ALA A 17 -33.67 11.22 10.62
C ALA A 17 -34.50 11.67 9.41
N LYS A 18 -33.87 12.31 8.41
CA LYS A 18 -34.52 12.82 7.20
C LYS A 18 -33.58 12.66 6.01
N TRP A 19 -34.17 12.44 4.86
CA TRP A 19 -33.41 12.45 3.61
C TRP A 19 -32.78 13.83 3.34
N ALA A 20 -31.54 13.83 2.90
CA ALA A 20 -30.82 15.02 2.47
C ALA A 20 -30.06 14.71 1.17
N GLY A 21 -30.05 15.63 0.22
CA GLY A 21 -29.33 15.44 -1.05
C GLY A 21 -27.82 15.38 -0.91
N ARG A 22 -27.27 15.83 0.25
CA ARG A 22 -25.86 15.79 0.60
C ARG A 22 -25.69 15.26 2.01
N CYS A 23 -24.77 14.33 2.19
CA CYS A 23 -24.47 13.78 3.52
C CYS A 23 -23.85 14.85 4.43
N PRO A 24 -24.39 15.10 5.64
CA PRO A 24 -23.81 16.08 6.55
C PRO A 24 -22.47 15.67 7.16
N ALA A 25 -22.12 14.38 7.15
CA ALA A 25 -20.88 13.88 7.74
C ALA A 25 -19.72 13.84 6.74
N CYS A 26 -19.92 13.26 5.54
CA CYS A 26 -18.85 13.11 4.55
C CYS A 26 -18.95 14.06 3.35
N GLY A 27 -20.09 14.78 3.20
CA GLY A 27 -20.31 15.74 2.11
C GLY A 27 -20.67 15.11 0.76
N ALA A 28 -20.78 13.79 0.66
CA ALA A 28 -21.14 13.11 -0.58
C ALA A 28 -22.56 13.46 -1.03
N TRP A 29 -22.75 13.67 -2.34
CA TRP A 29 -24.03 13.96 -2.95
C TRP A 29 -24.76 12.68 -3.36
N ASN A 30 -26.10 12.68 -3.24
CA ASN A 30 -27.00 11.57 -3.64
C ASN A 30 -26.64 10.21 -2.99
N SER A 31 -25.98 10.23 -1.83
CA SER A 31 -25.52 9.05 -1.11
C SER A 31 -26.44 8.64 0.03
N ILE A 32 -27.55 9.36 0.28
CA ILE A 32 -28.49 9.06 1.37
C ILE A 32 -29.68 8.27 0.81
N VAL A 33 -29.82 7.03 1.33
CA VAL A 33 -30.88 6.11 0.97
C VAL A 33 -31.79 5.82 2.19
N GLU A 34 -33.06 5.53 1.91
CA GLU A 34 -34.05 5.21 2.94
C GLU A 34 -33.97 3.73 3.31
N GLN A 35 -33.97 3.43 4.61
CA GLN A 35 -34.04 2.09 5.14
C GLN A 35 -35.14 2.00 6.20
N ALA A 36 -35.89 0.90 6.22
CA ALA A 36 -36.82 0.64 7.31
C ALA A 36 -36.06 0.48 8.63
N ALA A 37 -36.49 1.20 9.69
CA ALA A 37 -35.88 1.03 10.98
C ALA A 37 -36.05 -0.43 11.47
N PRO A 38 -34.99 -1.07 12.00
CA PRO A 38 -35.09 -2.41 12.51
C PRO A 38 -36.20 -2.48 13.58
N LYS A 39 -37.11 -3.43 13.44
CA LYS A 39 -38.09 -3.73 14.48
C LYS A 39 -37.32 -4.15 15.72
N ALA A 40 -37.53 -3.47 16.83
CA ALA A 40 -37.04 -3.95 18.11
C ALA A 40 -37.59 -5.35 18.33
N SER A 41 -36.78 -6.37 18.11
CA SER A 41 -37.11 -7.75 18.38
C SER A 41 -37.33 -7.88 19.89
N ALA A 42 -38.47 -8.37 20.28
CA ALA A 42 -38.74 -8.79 21.63
C ALA A 42 -37.65 -9.78 22.03
N ALA A 43 -36.97 -9.47 23.14
CA ALA A 43 -35.87 -10.25 23.68
C ALA A 43 -36.22 -11.75 23.73
N GLY A 44 -35.85 -12.47 22.68
CA GLY A 44 -35.76 -13.92 22.70
C GLY A 44 -34.62 -14.31 23.61
N LYS A 45 -34.89 -15.09 24.66
CA LYS A 45 -33.93 -15.65 25.60
C LYS A 45 -33.07 -16.70 24.88
N GLY A 46 -32.22 -16.30 23.92
CA GLY A 46 -31.11 -17.07 23.40
C GLY A 46 -29.92 -16.86 24.33
N ARG A 47 -29.46 -17.94 24.95
CA ARG A 47 -28.29 -17.97 25.86
C ARG A 47 -27.02 -17.61 25.09
N THR A 48 -26.78 -16.35 24.82
CA THR A 48 -25.41 -15.87 24.65
C THR A 48 -24.71 -16.07 26.01
N LYS A 49 -23.71 -16.94 26.06
CA LYS A 49 -22.76 -16.98 27.17
C LYS A 49 -22.32 -15.53 27.40
N ALA A 50 -22.73 -14.96 28.52
CA ALA A 50 -22.36 -13.60 28.88
C ALA A 50 -20.82 -13.54 28.85
N LEU A 51 -20.29 -12.76 27.91
CA LEU A 51 -18.89 -12.36 27.95
C LEU A 51 -18.63 -11.86 29.37
N ALA A 52 -17.65 -12.48 30.03
CA ALA A 52 -17.30 -12.14 31.41
C ALA A 52 -17.08 -10.62 31.46
N ARG A 53 -17.82 -9.92 32.35
CA ARG A 53 -17.68 -8.48 32.53
C ARG A 53 -16.23 -8.21 32.88
N SER A 54 -15.49 -7.55 31.97
CA SER A 54 -14.12 -7.10 32.23
C SER A 54 -14.14 -6.16 33.44
N LYS A 55 -13.28 -6.42 34.42
CA LYS A 55 -13.09 -5.53 35.58
C LYS A 55 -12.04 -4.48 35.20
N ALA A 56 -12.20 -3.26 35.73
CA ALA A 56 -11.15 -2.26 35.66
C ALA A 56 -9.93 -2.70 36.48
N HIS A 57 -8.75 -2.62 35.90
CA HIS A 57 -7.49 -2.92 36.60
C HIS A 57 -6.63 -1.66 36.58
N PRO A 58 -5.91 -1.35 37.69
CA PRO A 58 -4.90 -0.29 37.68
C PRO A 58 -3.83 -0.62 36.63
N ILE A 59 -3.41 0.38 35.84
CA ILE A 59 -2.41 0.17 34.80
C ILE A 59 -1.07 -0.37 35.33
N ALA A 60 -0.73 -0.02 36.55
CA ALA A 60 0.48 -0.47 37.23
C ALA A 60 0.47 -1.98 37.62
N GLU A 61 -0.71 -2.59 37.68
CA GLU A 61 -0.89 -4.02 38.00
C GLU A 61 -0.98 -4.88 36.72
N LEU A 62 -1.15 -4.23 35.55
CA LEU A 62 -1.14 -4.93 34.27
C LEU A 62 0.31 -5.32 33.96
N GLN A 63 0.56 -6.63 33.99
CA GLN A 63 1.81 -7.13 33.41
C GLN A 63 1.77 -6.82 31.93
N THR A 64 2.77 -6.12 31.43
CA THR A 64 3.05 -6.03 30.00
C THR A 64 3.48 -7.43 29.55
N GLU A 65 2.49 -8.29 29.26
CA GLU A 65 2.76 -9.41 28.40
C GLU A 65 3.33 -8.82 27.10
N GLN A 66 4.55 -9.18 26.77
CA GLN A 66 5.12 -8.84 25.47
C GLN A 66 4.09 -9.23 24.43
N GLU A 67 3.69 -8.29 23.57
CA GLU A 67 2.78 -8.60 22.48
C GLU A 67 3.27 -9.88 21.80
N LEU A 68 2.48 -10.96 21.91
CA LEU A 68 2.84 -12.24 21.31
C LEU A 68 2.76 -12.10 19.80
N ARG A 69 3.88 -11.75 19.19
CA ARG A 69 4.05 -11.71 17.74
C ARG A 69 4.49 -13.06 17.22
N PHE A 70 3.99 -13.40 16.06
CA PHE A 70 4.45 -14.57 15.31
C PHE A 70 4.74 -14.17 13.87
N SER A 71 5.76 -14.81 13.28
CA SER A 71 6.08 -14.62 11.87
C SER A 71 4.99 -15.26 11.01
N THR A 72 4.58 -14.56 9.94
CA THR A 72 3.68 -15.12 8.92
C THR A 72 4.40 -16.09 7.97
N GLY A 73 5.73 -16.21 8.12
CA GLY A 73 6.58 -16.95 7.21
C GLY A 73 6.92 -16.21 5.92
N MET A 74 6.46 -14.94 5.77
CA MET A 74 6.81 -14.04 4.68
C MET A 74 7.44 -12.76 5.23
N GLY A 75 8.73 -12.55 4.97
CA GLY A 75 9.52 -11.46 5.55
C GLY A 75 9.02 -10.08 5.11
N GLU A 76 8.58 -9.93 3.87
CA GLU A 76 8.03 -8.67 3.38
C GLU A 76 6.65 -8.36 4.00
N LEU A 77 5.83 -9.37 4.30
CA LEU A 77 4.59 -9.18 5.07
C LEU A 77 4.88 -8.86 6.54
N ASP A 78 5.79 -9.62 7.16
CA ASP A 78 6.19 -9.39 8.54
C ASP A 78 6.76 -7.99 8.74
N ARG A 79 7.54 -7.47 7.79
CA ARG A 79 8.04 -6.09 7.77
C ARG A 79 6.90 -5.08 7.88
N VAL A 80 5.89 -5.21 7.02
CA VAL A 80 4.75 -4.27 7.00
C VAL A 80 3.89 -4.39 8.26
N LEU A 81 3.81 -5.58 8.84
CA LEU A 81 3.14 -5.81 10.11
C LEU A 81 3.93 -5.28 11.31
N GLY A 82 5.20 -4.86 11.11
CA GLY A 82 6.06 -4.37 12.19
C GLY A 82 6.78 -5.48 12.94
N GLY A 83 7.15 -6.57 12.25
CA GLY A 83 7.88 -7.72 12.78
C GLY A 83 7.01 -8.96 12.99
N GLY A 84 5.85 -9.04 12.31
CA GLY A 84 4.94 -10.18 12.36
C GLY A 84 3.54 -9.85 12.85
N ALA A 85 2.62 -10.80 12.74
CA ALA A 85 1.24 -10.67 13.20
C ALA A 85 1.14 -10.74 14.73
N VAL A 86 0.24 -9.98 15.31
CA VAL A 86 0.00 -9.96 16.76
C VAL A 86 -1.18 -10.88 17.10
N LYS A 87 -1.00 -11.75 18.09
CA LYS A 87 -2.05 -12.66 18.56
C LYS A 87 -3.28 -11.90 19.04
N GLY A 88 -4.47 -12.33 18.61
CA GLY A 88 -5.72 -11.67 18.97
C GLY A 88 -5.95 -10.33 18.26
N SER A 89 -5.21 -10.03 17.18
CA SER A 89 -5.42 -8.85 16.35
C SER A 89 -6.39 -9.11 15.20
N LEU A 90 -7.00 -8.03 14.72
CA LEU A 90 -7.80 -8.01 13.49
C LEU A 90 -7.06 -7.19 12.42
N VAL A 91 -6.65 -7.86 11.36
CA VAL A 91 -5.92 -7.29 10.22
C VAL A 91 -6.82 -7.25 9.00
N LEU A 92 -7.01 -6.07 8.42
CA LEU A 92 -7.73 -5.88 7.15
C LEU A 92 -6.74 -5.83 6.00
N VAL A 93 -6.94 -6.65 4.98
CA VAL A 93 -6.16 -6.66 3.74
C VAL A 93 -7.04 -6.16 2.59
N GLY A 94 -6.82 -4.91 2.20
CA GLY A 94 -7.55 -4.24 1.13
C GLY A 94 -6.79 -4.24 -0.20
N GLY A 95 -7.50 -3.93 -1.29
CA GLY A 95 -6.90 -3.79 -2.62
C GLY A 95 -7.88 -4.11 -3.75
N ALA A 96 -7.52 -3.74 -4.99
CA ALA A 96 -8.33 -3.99 -6.17
C ALA A 96 -8.61 -5.51 -6.35
N PRO A 97 -9.74 -5.89 -6.98
CA PRO A 97 -9.97 -7.28 -7.38
C PRO A 97 -8.85 -7.80 -8.26
N GLY A 98 -8.41 -9.06 -8.03
CA GLY A 98 -7.35 -9.69 -8.81
C GLY A 98 -5.92 -9.25 -8.48
N ILE A 99 -5.69 -8.35 -7.49
CA ILE A 99 -4.34 -7.85 -7.14
C ILE A 99 -3.46 -8.90 -6.44
N GLY A 100 -4.04 -9.97 -5.86
CA GLY A 100 -3.30 -11.03 -5.17
C GLY A 100 -3.63 -11.23 -3.69
N LYS A 101 -4.65 -10.56 -3.13
CA LYS A 101 -5.02 -10.66 -1.70
C LYS A 101 -5.25 -12.10 -1.23
N SER A 102 -6.16 -12.81 -1.90
CA SER A 102 -6.49 -14.21 -1.58
C SER A 102 -5.30 -15.15 -1.81
N THR A 103 -4.44 -14.83 -2.79
CA THR A 103 -3.20 -15.56 -3.05
C THR A 103 -2.24 -15.42 -1.87
N LEU A 104 -2.00 -14.18 -1.40
CA LEU A 104 -1.16 -13.93 -0.23
C LEU A 104 -1.70 -14.68 1.00
N MET A 105 -3.00 -14.55 1.27
CA MET A 105 -3.60 -15.19 2.44
C MET A 105 -3.49 -16.71 2.37
N LEU A 106 -3.67 -17.32 1.22
CA LEU A 106 -3.54 -18.76 1.08
C LEU A 106 -2.09 -19.23 1.22
N GLN A 107 -1.11 -18.45 0.71
CA GLN A 107 0.32 -18.76 0.87
C GLN A 107 0.77 -18.67 2.34
N ILE A 108 0.32 -17.67 3.10
CA ILE A 108 0.62 -17.61 4.54
C ILE A 108 -0.05 -18.74 5.32
N CYS A 109 -1.24 -19.21 4.89
CA CYS A 109 -1.85 -20.39 5.47
C CYS A 109 -0.93 -21.61 5.34
N GLY A 110 -0.30 -21.81 4.19
CA GLY A 110 0.64 -22.93 3.99
C GLY A 110 1.79 -22.89 4.98
N LYS A 111 2.37 -21.72 5.22
CA LYS A 111 3.50 -21.55 6.13
C LYS A 111 3.09 -21.63 7.62
N LEU A 112 1.97 -20.99 7.97
CA LEU A 112 1.49 -20.95 9.36
C LEU A 112 0.86 -22.25 9.83
N SER A 113 0.29 -23.05 8.92
CA SER A 113 -0.38 -24.31 9.27
C SER A 113 0.57 -25.42 9.73
N GLU A 114 1.87 -25.23 9.64
CA GLU A 114 2.85 -26.12 10.28
C GLU A 114 2.82 -26.02 11.82
N THR A 115 2.45 -24.84 12.34
CA THR A 115 2.53 -24.53 13.79
C THR A 115 1.22 -24.08 14.40
N ALA A 116 0.21 -23.75 13.59
CA ALA A 116 -1.06 -23.20 14.04
C ALA A 116 -2.24 -23.84 13.30
N LYS A 117 -3.39 -23.93 13.96
CA LYS A 117 -4.65 -24.36 13.36
C LYS A 117 -5.31 -23.17 12.69
N ILE A 118 -5.59 -23.29 11.39
CA ILE A 118 -6.14 -22.20 10.58
C ILE A 118 -7.52 -22.58 10.05
N LEU A 119 -8.48 -21.67 10.20
CA LEU A 119 -9.77 -21.77 9.54
C LEU A 119 -9.83 -20.69 8.44
N TYR A 120 -9.98 -21.12 7.20
CA TYR A 120 -10.18 -20.25 6.03
C TYR A 120 -11.66 -20.27 5.64
N VAL A 121 -12.34 -19.14 5.85
CA VAL A 121 -13.72 -18.93 5.47
C VAL A 121 -13.78 -18.21 4.14
N SER A 122 -14.42 -18.81 3.13
CA SER A 122 -14.62 -18.23 1.82
C SER A 122 -16.10 -18.06 1.52
N GLY A 123 -16.49 -16.84 1.22
CA GLY A 123 -17.83 -16.53 0.72
C GLY A 123 -17.91 -16.44 -0.81
N GLU A 124 -16.78 -16.59 -1.52
CA GLU A 124 -16.72 -16.42 -2.98
C GLU A 124 -16.36 -17.71 -3.71
N GLU A 125 -15.52 -18.56 -3.11
CA GLU A 125 -15.00 -19.78 -3.72
C GLU A 125 -15.51 -21.03 -3.01
N SER A 126 -15.82 -22.06 -3.79
CA SER A 126 -16.13 -23.38 -3.26
C SER A 126 -14.87 -24.07 -2.69
N PRO A 127 -15.03 -25.08 -1.80
CA PRO A 127 -13.92 -25.84 -1.25
C PRO A 127 -13.05 -26.48 -2.33
N HIS A 128 -13.67 -26.92 -3.44
CA HIS A 128 -12.94 -27.51 -4.56
C HIS A 128 -12.06 -26.48 -5.29
N GLN A 129 -12.55 -25.26 -5.52
CA GLN A 129 -11.79 -24.18 -6.15
C GLN A 129 -10.61 -23.75 -5.26
N LEU A 130 -10.84 -23.62 -3.94
CA LEU A 130 -9.79 -23.33 -2.99
C LEU A 130 -8.71 -24.42 -2.96
N LYS A 131 -9.11 -25.70 -3.01
CA LYS A 131 -8.18 -26.82 -3.08
C LYS A 131 -7.32 -26.77 -4.35
N MET A 132 -7.91 -26.54 -5.52
CA MET A 132 -7.17 -26.39 -6.78
C MET A 132 -6.17 -25.22 -6.71
N ARG A 133 -6.58 -24.10 -6.10
CA ARG A 133 -5.70 -22.94 -5.89
C ARG A 133 -4.57 -23.29 -4.92
N ALA A 134 -4.86 -23.95 -3.81
CA ALA A 134 -3.85 -24.38 -2.83
C ALA A 134 -2.83 -25.33 -3.46
N GLU A 135 -3.26 -26.27 -4.28
CA GLU A 135 -2.37 -27.18 -5.01
C GLU A 135 -1.44 -26.42 -5.98
N ARG A 136 -1.99 -25.44 -6.74
CA ARG A 136 -1.19 -24.58 -7.63
C ARG A 136 -0.13 -23.77 -6.85
N LEU A 137 -0.50 -23.26 -5.68
CA LEU A 137 0.39 -22.49 -4.80
C LEU A 137 1.27 -23.38 -3.93
N LYS A 138 1.23 -24.70 -4.10
CA LYS A 138 1.98 -25.69 -3.31
C LYS A 138 1.70 -25.59 -1.80
N VAL A 139 0.49 -25.15 -1.46
CA VAL A 139 -0.01 -25.10 -0.08
C VAL A 139 -0.59 -26.46 0.28
N ALA A 140 0.15 -27.23 1.05
CA ALA A 140 -0.31 -28.51 1.58
C ALA A 140 -0.17 -28.49 3.10
N SER A 141 -1.29 -28.66 3.83
CA SER A 141 -1.22 -28.75 5.28
C SER A 141 -2.43 -29.44 5.88
N GLY A 142 -2.18 -30.31 6.86
CA GLY A 142 -3.22 -30.97 7.65
C GLY A 142 -3.93 -30.05 8.64
N ASN A 143 -3.39 -28.89 8.97
CA ASN A 143 -3.97 -27.94 9.93
C ASN A 143 -4.70 -26.76 9.27
N LEU A 144 -4.90 -26.78 7.96
CA LEU A 144 -5.68 -25.81 7.23
C LEU A 144 -7.09 -26.37 6.97
N TYR A 145 -8.09 -25.80 7.63
CA TYR A 145 -9.50 -26.10 7.48
C TYR A 145 -10.16 -25.06 6.60
N VAL A 146 -11.06 -25.47 5.75
CA VAL A 146 -11.76 -24.61 4.78
C VAL A 146 -13.26 -24.71 5.00
N LEU A 147 -13.91 -23.55 5.13
CA LEU A 147 -15.34 -23.42 5.24
C LEU A 147 -15.86 -22.51 4.11
N SER A 148 -16.79 -22.99 3.29
CA SER A 148 -17.50 -22.13 2.32
C SER A 148 -18.84 -21.77 2.89
N GLU A 149 -18.91 -20.61 3.56
CA GLU A 149 -20.08 -20.11 4.24
C GLU A 149 -20.09 -18.57 4.24
N THR A 150 -21.30 -18.00 4.24
CA THR A 150 -21.53 -16.56 4.23
C THR A 150 -22.37 -16.08 5.43
N CYS A 151 -23.06 -16.98 6.14
CA CYS A 151 -23.77 -16.67 7.37
C CYS A 151 -22.77 -16.53 8.53
N LEU A 152 -22.75 -15.37 9.16
CA LEU A 152 -21.85 -15.12 10.29
C LEU A 152 -22.12 -16.06 11.48
N GLY A 153 -23.38 -16.43 11.72
CA GLY A 153 -23.77 -17.36 12.78
C GLY A 153 -23.11 -18.72 12.62
N ASP A 154 -23.17 -19.30 11.43
CA ASP A 154 -22.57 -20.59 11.10
C ASP A 154 -21.03 -20.57 11.16
N VAL A 155 -20.44 -19.44 10.73
CA VAL A 155 -18.98 -19.20 10.86
C VAL A 155 -18.57 -19.21 12.34
N LEU A 156 -19.32 -18.53 13.22
CA LEU A 156 -19.01 -18.49 14.65
C LEU A 156 -19.20 -19.85 15.35
N GLU A 157 -20.20 -20.64 14.93
CA GLU A 157 -20.38 -22.00 15.39
C GLU A 157 -19.19 -22.88 15.01
N CYS A 158 -18.76 -22.85 13.76
CA CYS A 158 -17.58 -23.57 13.30
C CYS A 158 -16.30 -23.13 14.02
N VAL A 159 -16.11 -21.82 14.27
CA VAL A 159 -14.98 -21.30 15.06
C VAL A 159 -15.01 -21.85 16.51
N SER A 160 -16.21 -21.96 17.09
CA SER A 160 -16.36 -22.54 18.45
C SER A 160 -16.03 -24.02 18.52
N GLU A 161 -16.37 -24.79 17.48
CA GLU A 161 -16.08 -26.22 17.38
C GLU A 161 -14.61 -26.50 17.07
N GLU A 162 -14.05 -25.80 16.09
CA GLU A 162 -12.69 -26.03 15.60
C GLU A 162 -11.62 -25.35 16.45
N ALA A 163 -11.96 -24.28 17.21
CA ALA A 163 -11.06 -23.49 18.03
C ALA A 163 -9.73 -23.15 17.29
N PRO A 164 -9.78 -22.45 16.15
CA PRO A 164 -8.58 -22.13 15.39
C PRO A 164 -7.72 -21.06 16.10
N ASP A 165 -6.41 -21.09 15.86
CA ASP A 165 -5.50 -20.03 16.28
C ASP A 165 -5.61 -18.79 15.36
N ILE A 166 -5.91 -19.06 14.08
CA ILE A 166 -5.99 -18.05 13.02
C ILE A 166 -7.27 -18.24 12.22
N LEU A 167 -7.99 -17.15 12.01
CA LEU A 167 -9.17 -17.10 11.15
C LEU A 167 -8.91 -16.20 9.95
N ILE A 168 -9.16 -16.69 8.74
CA ILE A 168 -9.13 -15.89 7.51
C ILE A 168 -10.54 -15.79 6.95
N VAL A 169 -10.95 -14.58 6.60
CA VAL A 169 -12.27 -14.30 6.00
C VAL A 169 -12.08 -13.67 4.62
N ASP A 170 -12.50 -14.36 3.58
CA ASP A 170 -12.39 -13.96 2.17
C ASP A 170 -13.76 -14.05 1.47
N SER A 171 -14.52 -12.95 1.39
CA SER A 171 -14.27 -11.60 1.83
C SER A 171 -15.29 -11.10 2.86
N ILE A 172 -15.02 -9.98 3.51
CA ILE A 172 -15.96 -9.39 4.49
C ILE A 172 -17.27 -8.94 3.82
N GLN A 173 -17.25 -8.63 2.53
CA GLN A 173 -18.41 -8.19 1.79
C GLN A 173 -19.42 -9.32 1.53
N THR A 174 -18.99 -10.56 1.59
CA THR A 174 -19.87 -11.72 1.39
C THR A 174 -20.52 -12.18 2.68
N LEU A 175 -19.93 -11.85 3.85
CA LEU A 175 -20.53 -12.20 5.13
C LEU A 175 -21.78 -11.36 5.42
N TYR A 176 -22.76 -12.01 6.06
CA TYR A 176 -23.96 -11.35 6.56
C TYR A 176 -24.39 -11.92 7.91
N ASN A 177 -24.98 -11.06 8.73
CA ASN A 177 -25.67 -11.43 9.94
C ASN A 177 -27.19 -11.52 9.66
N GLU A 178 -27.80 -12.67 9.91
CA GLU A 178 -29.24 -12.90 9.67
C GLU A 178 -30.14 -12.01 10.55
N GLU A 179 -29.62 -11.51 11.65
CA GLU A 179 -30.37 -10.60 12.54
C GLU A 179 -30.57 -9.19 11.94
N LEU A 180 -29.87 -8.86 10.84
CA LEU A 180 -29.96 -7.59 10.15
C LEU A 180 -30.74 -7.72 8.83
N ASP A 181 -31.78 -6.90 8.67
CA ASP A 181 -32.59 -6.87 7.45
C ASP A 181 -31.87 -6.31 6.21
N SER A 182 -30.62 -5.86 6.34
CA SER A 182 -29.84 -5.28 5.24
C SER A 182 -29.14 -6.36 4.40
N PRO A 183 -29.00 -6.17 3.07
CA PRO A 183 -28.35 -7.16 2.20
C PRO A 183 -26.87 -7.32 2.52
N ALA A 184 -26.31 -8.50 2.22
CA ALA A 184 -24.87 -8.75 2.28
C ALA A 184 -24.08 -7.67 1.51
N GLY A 185 -22.91 -7.30 1.99
CA GLY A 185 -22.07 -6.25 1.39
C GLY A 185 -22.54 -4.83 1.68
N SER A 186 -23.69 -4.63 2.33
CA SER A 186 -24.09 -3.29 2.81
C SER A 186 -23.19 -2.82 3.93
N VAL A 187 -23.12 -1.50 4.11
CA VAL A 187 -22.29 -0.87 5.14
C VAL A 187 -22.64 -1.37 6.55
N SER A 188 -23.93 -1.56 6.84
CA SER A 188 -24.40 -2.05 8.13
C SER A 188 -23.97 -3.50 8.38
N GLN A 189 -24.09 -4.38 7.39
CA GLN A 189 -23.63 -5.77 7.48
C GLN A 189 -22.12 -5.85 7.67
N VAL A 190 -21.35 -5.17 6.83
CA VAL A 190 -19.90 -5.19 6.88
C VAL A 190 -19.38 -4.64 8.22
N LYS A 191 -20.02 -3.59 8.77
CA LYS A 191 -19.67 -3.03 10.07
C LYS A 191 -19.99 -4.01 11.21
N ASP A 192 -21.16 -4.62 11.19
CA ASP A 192 -21.61 -5.56 12.23
C ASP A 192 -20.75 -6.82 12.24
N CYS A 193 -20.54 -7.44 11.07
CA CYS A 193 -19.66 -8.61 10.93
C CYS A 193 -18.23 -8.29 11.41
N THR A 194 -17.67 -7.13 11.03
CA THR A 194 -16.34 -6.71 11.48
C THR A 194 -16.27 -6.51 12.99
N MET A 195 -17.32 -5.94 13.60
CA MET A 195 -17.37 -5.74 15.06
C MET A 195 -17.40 -7.08 15.79
N THR A 196 -18.16 -8.03 15.30
CA THR A 196 -18.24 -9.39 15.85
C THR A 196 -16.90 -10.13 15.73
N LEU A 197 -16.27 -10.06 14.58
CA LEU A 197 -14.93 -10.64 14.36
C LEU A 197 -13.86 -10.00 15.26
N MET A 198 -13.95 -8.69 15.51
CA MET A 198 -13.05 -8.00 16.44
C MET A 198 -13.26 -8.46 17.90
N GLN A 199 -14.51 -8.65 18.31
CA GLN A 199 -14.82 -9.20 19.62
C GLN A 199 -14.31 -10.64 19.77
N LEU A 200 -14.47 -11.45 18.74
CA LEU A 200 -13.91 -12.79 18.65
C LEU A 200 -12.38 -12.77 18.82
N ALA A 201 -11.69 -11.95 18.03
CA ALA A 201 -10.24 -11.81 18.07
C ALA A 201 -9.75 -11.48 19.48
N LYS A 202 -10.31 -10.44 20.09
CA LYS A 202 -9.87 -9.95 21.41
C LYS A 202 -10.35 -10.82 22.57
N GLY A 203 -11.52 -11.43 22.43
CA GLY A 203 -12.10 -12.24 23.50
C GLY A 203 -11.53 -13.66 23.59
N GLN A 204 -11.12 -14.23 22.47
CA GLN A 204 -10.60 -15.62 22.39
C GLN A 204 -9.12 -15.67 22.02
N GLY A 205 -8.48 -14.54 21.72
CA GLY A 205 -7.07 -14.50 21.31
C GLY A 205 -6.81 -15.06 19.93
N ILE A 206 -7.83 -15.16 19.06
CA ILE A 206 -7.71 -15.65 17.69
C ILE A 206 -7.22 -14.49 16.81
N THR A 207 -6.17 -14.72 16.02
CA THR A 207 -5.74 -13.71 15.04
C THR A 207 -6.63 -13.78 13.80
N VAL A 208 -7.22 -12.66 13.43
CA VAL A 208 -8.18 -12.60 12.32
C VAL A 208 -7.62 -11.77 11.17
N PHE A 209 -7.53 -12.37 9.98
CA PHE A 209 -7.27 -11.66 8.73
C PHE A 209 -8.57 -11.55 7.93
N VAL A 210 -8.90 -10.35 7.52
CA VAL A 210 -10.11 -10.07 6.75
C VAL A 210 -9.73 -9.46 5.42
N ILE A 211 -10.19 -10.07 4.33
CA ILE A 211 -10.02 -9.52 2.98
C ILE A 211 -11.17 -8.57 2.67
N GLY A 212 -10.82 -7.39 2.12
CA GLY A 212 -11.77 -6.40 1.65
C GLY A 212 -11.46 -5.93 0.24
N HIS A 213 -12.50 -5.73 -0.58
CA HIS A 213 -12.36 -5.14 -1.90
C HIS A 213 -12.48 -3.62 -1.82
N VAL A 214 -11.61 -2.91 -2.57
CA VAL A 214 -11.66 -1.45 -2.72
C VAL A 214 -12.25 -1.08 -4.08
N ASN A 215 -12.92 0.06 -4.16
CA ASN A 215 -13.42 0.62 -5.42
C ASN A 215 -12.25 1.12 -6.29
N LYS A 216 -12.53 1.45 -7.57
CA LYS A 216 -11.55 2.04 -8.51
C LYS A 216 -10.93 3.34 -8.01
N GLU A 217 -11.54 4.01 -7.04
CA GLU A 217 -11.04 5.24 -6.40
C GLU A 217 -10.15 4.97 -5.18
N GLY A 218 -9.77 3.70 -4.92
CA GLY A 218 -8.90 3.33 -3.80
C GLY A 218 -9.58 3.33 -2.42
N SER A 219 -10.89 3.62 -2.34
CA SER A 219 -11.66 3.48 -1.11
C SER A 219 -12.27 2.07 -1.02
N ILE A 220 -12.27 1.48 0.16
CA ILE A 220 -12.97 0.20 0.39
C ILE A 220 -14.45 0.38 0.03
N ALA A 221 -15.01 -0.57 -0.72
CA ALA A 221 -16.46 -0.64 -0.95
C ALA A 221 -17.13 -1.00 0.38
N GLY A 222 -17.55 0.02 1.06
CA GLY A 222 -17.90 0.00 2.46
C GLY A 222 -17.00 0.99 3.22
N PRO A 223 -17.49 1.67 4.23
CA PRO A 223 -16.95 2.94 4.66
C PRO A 223 -15.55 2.80 5.25
N LYS A 224 -14.80 3.89 5.20
CA LYS A 224 -13.62 4.20 6.05
C LYS A 224 -13.81 3.83 7.54
N VAL A 225 -15.04 3.50 7.93
CA VAL A 225 -15.40 2.97 9.24
C VAL A 225 -14.63 1.69 9.59
N LEU A 226 -14.35 0.79 8.62
CA LEU A 226 -13.59 -0.41 8.90
C LEU A 226 -12.15 -0.11 9.30
N GLU A 227 -11.53 0.87 8.65
CA GLU A 227 -10.16 1.29 8.97
C GLU A 227 -10.03 1.73 10.45
N HIS A 228 -11.08 2.36 10.99
CA HIS A 228 -11.08 2.79 12.39
C HIS A 228 -11.33 1.66 13.38
N MET A 229 -12.03 0.60 12.95
CA MET A 229 -12.40 -0.52 13.81
C MET A 229 -11.27 -1.53 14.00
N VAL A 230 -10.52 -1.83 12.93
CA VAL A 230 -9.48 -2.85 12.91
C VAL A 230 -8.16 -2.36 13.53
N ASP A 231 -7.28 -3.27 13.91
CA ASP A 231 -5.99 -2.95 14.51
C ASP A 231 -4.92 -2.61 13.48
N CYS A 232 -4.94 -3.30 12.35
CA CYS A 232 -4.04 -3.07 11.22
C CYS A 232 -4.81 -3.05 9.90
N VAL A 233 -4.42 -2.14 9.00
CA VAL A 233 -4.97 -2.03 7.64
C VAL A 233 -3.81 -2.08 6.66
N LEU A 234 -3.82 -3.07 5.82
CA LEU A 234 -2.86 -3.27 4.75
C LEU A 234 -3.55 -3.05 3.39
N TYR A 235 -2.90 -2.32 2.50
CA TYR A 235 -3.36 -2.14 1.13
C TYR A 235 -2.38 -2.74 0.14
N PHE A 236 -2.90 -3.57 -0.76
CA PHE A 236 -2.21 -3.92 -1.98
C PHE A 236 -2.39 -2.81 -3.01
N GLU A 237 -1.27 -2.25 -3.46
CA GLU A 237 -1.15 -1.26 -4.52
C GLU A 237 -0.48 -1.89 -5.74
N GLY A 238 -0.81 -1.41 -6.93
CA GLY A 238 -0.23 -1.85 -8.19
C GLY A 238 -1.30 -2.02 -9.28
N ASP A 239 -0.87 -2.08 -10.52
CA ASP A 239 -1.72 -2.35 -11.68
C ASP A 239 -1.69 -3.87 -11.98
N GLN A 240 -2.80 -4.41 -12.50
CA GLN A 240 -2.88 -5.82 -12.92
C GLN A 240 -1.89 -6.15 -14.04
N HIS A 241 -1.45 -5.15 -14.78
CA HIS A 241 -0.47 -5.28 -15.87
C HIS A 241 0.98 -5.20 -15.41
N MET A 242 1.21 -4.82 -14.14
CA MET A 242 2.56 -4.78 -13.57
C MET A 242 2.92 -6.11 -12.93
N THR A 243 4.18 -6.49 -13.03
CA THR A 243 4.71 -7.71 -12.43
C THR A 243 4.74 -7.60 -10.90
N TYR A 244 4.92 -6.38 -10.39
CA TYR A 244 5.12 -6.12 -8.97
C TYR A 244 3.86 -5.64 -8.26
N ARG A 245 3.81 -5.96 -6.95
CA ARG A 245 2.74 -5.57 -6.03
C ARG A 245 3.37 -4.99 -4.78
N ILE A 246 2.91 -3.82 -4.37
CA ILE A 246 3.37 -3.16 -3.14
C ILE A 246 2.29 -3.37 -2.08
N LEU A 247 2.69 -3.85 -0.93
CA LEU A 247 1.85 -3.93 0.25
C LEU A 247 2.24 -2.82 1.22
N ARG A 248 1.28 -1.97 1.58
CA ARG A 248 1.50 -0.80 2.44
C ARG A 248 0.59 -0.85 3.66
N ALA A 249 1.12 -0.50 4.83
CA ALA A 249 0.30 -0.28 6.01
C ALA A 249 -0.32 1.12 6.00
N ALA A 250 -1.64 1.22 5.87
CA ALA A 250 -2.37 2.49 6.05
C ALA A 250 -2.63 2.78 7.54
N LYS A 251 -2.74 1.73 8.35
CA LYS A 251 -2.87 1.81 9.81
C LYS A 251 -2.20 0.60 10.44
N ASN A 252 -1.45 0.84 11.51
CA ASN A 252 -0.88 -0.25 12.31
C ASN A 252 -0.78 0.21 13.78
N ARG A 253 -1.57 -0.41 14.67
CA ARG A 253 -1.51 -0.12 16.11
C ARG A 253 -0.29 -0.71 16.80
N PHE A 254 0.36 -1.66 16.16
CA PHE A 254 1.46 -2.45 16.72
C PHE A 254 2.81 -2.12 16.10
N GLY A 255 2.86 -1.23 15.13
CA GLY A 255 4.09 -0.88 14.43
C GLY A 255 3.99 0.39 13.61
N ALA A 256 5.05 0.70 12.90
CA ALA A 256 5.11 1.83 11.99
C ALA A 256 4.20 1.61 10.76
N THR A 257 3.68 2.70 10.21
CA THR A 257 2.87 2.67 8.97
C THR A 257 3.67 3.05 7.74
N ASN A 258 4.96 3.33 7.91
CA ASN A 258 5.86 3.76 6.84
C ASN A 258 6.70 2.60 6.26
N GLU A 259 6.38 1.35 6.58
CA GLU A 259 7.02 0.19 5.97
C GLU A 259 6.20 -0.30 4.76
N ILE A 260 6.93 -0.79 3.75
CA ILE A 260 6.33 -1.44 2.59
C ILE A 260 6.88 -2.86 2.42
N GLY A 261 6.04 -3.74 1.87
CA GLY A 261 6.42 -5.05 1.36
C GLY A 261 6.31 -5.07 -0.16
N VAL A 262 7.30 -5.65 -0.82
CA VAL A 262 7.32 -5.75 -2.28
C VAL A 262 7.25 -7.20 -2.69
N PHE A 263 6.30 -7.50 -3.57
CA PHE A 263 6.06 -8.85 -4.08
C PHE A 263 6.06 -8.85 -5.61
N GLU A 264 6.50 -9.92 -6.20
CA GLU A 264 6.36 -10.22 -7.61
C GLU A 264 5.26 -11.26 -7.83
N MET A 265 4.39 -11.05 -8.82
CA MET A 265 3.35 -12.01 -9.14
C MET A 265 3.86 -12.97 -10.20
N GLU A 266 4.02 -14.22 -9.81
CA GLU A 266 4.40 -15.32 -10.71
C GLU A 266 3.27 -16.36 -10.88
N ASN A 267 3.51 -17.36 -11.73
CA ASN A 267 2.55 -18.43 -11.97
C ASN A 267 2.24 -19.24 -10.69
N ASP A 268 3.25 -19.41 -9.83
CA ASP A 268 3.20 -20.17 -8.58
C ASP A 268 2.77 -19.31 -7.37
N GLY A 269 2.41 -18.04 -7.58
CA GLY A 269 1.92 -17.13 -6.55
C GLY A 269 2.75 -15.85 -6.40
N LEU A 270 2.72 -15.29 -5.21
CA LEU A 270 3.50 -14.10 -4.85
C LEU A 270 4.87 -14.51 -4.31
N ILE A 271 5.91 -13.92 -4.87
CA ILE A 271 7.30 -14.07 -4.44
C ILE A 271 7.75 -12.78 -3.78
N GLU A 272 8.47 -12.89 -2.68
CA GLU A 272 9.00 -11.74 -1.95
C GLU A 272 10.19 -11.13 -2.68
N VAL A 273 10.20 -9.81 -2.85
CA VAL A 273 11.30 -9.07 -3.47
C VAL A 273 12.15 -8.42 -2.38
N GLU A 274 13.22 -9.10 -2.00
CA GLU A 274 14.13 -8.62 -0.95
C GLU A 274 14.85 -7.33 -1.34
N ASN A 275 15.15 -7.16 -2.64
CA ASN A 275 15.87 -6.01 -3.17
C ASN A 275 15.14 -5.35 -4.35
N PRO A 276 14.12 -4.52 -4.09
CA PRO A 276 13.38 -3.83 -5.14
C PRO A 276 14.26 -2.95 -6.04
N SER A 277 15.29 -2.32 -5.48
CA SER A 277 16.17 -1.43 -6.22
C SER A 277 16.98 -2.17 -7.29
N GLU A 278 17.51 -3.35 -6.97
CA GLU A 278 18.26 -4.18 -7.91
C GLU A 278 17.38 -4.64 -9.08
N MET A 279 16.18 -5.04 -8.75
CA MET A 279 15.17 -5.45 -9.72
C MET A 279 14.78 -4.30 -10.66
N LEU A 280 14.49 -3.11 -10.11
CA LEU A 280 14.06 -1.93 -10.88
C LEU A 280 15.18 -1.39 -11.80
N LEU A 281 16.43 -1.69 -11.48
CA LEU A 281 17.59 -1.31 -12.30
C LEU A 281 18.04 -2.41 -13.26
N SER A 282 17.41 -3.58 -13.21
CA SER A 282 17.76 -4.70 -14.10
C SER A 282 17.48 -4.34 -15.57
N GLY A 283 18.41 -4.69 -16.47
CA GLY A 283 18.28 -4.39 -17.89
C GLY A 283 18.52 -2.92 -18.29
N ARG A 284 18.98 -2.07 -17.37
CA ARG A 284 19.32 -0.68 -17.66
C ARG A 284 20.44 -0.59 -18.71
N PRO A 285 20.26 0.21 -19.80
CA PRO A 285 21.33 0.44 -20.77
C PRO A 285 22.43 1.32 -20.14
N ALA A 286 23.70 0.94 -20.34
CA ALA A 286 24.84 1.60 -19.69
C ALA A 286 25.10 3.03 -20.20
N ASP A 287 24.90 3.28 -21.51
CA ASP A 287 25.31 4.50 -22.17
C ASP A 287 24.19 5.14 -23.01
N ALA A 288 22.95 5.04 -22.58
CA ALA A 288 21.82 5.64 -23.27
C ALA A 288 21.58 7.07 -22.77
N PRO A 289 21.51 8.09 -23.67
CA PRO A 289 21.06 9.40 -23.30
C PRO A 289 19.63 9.39 -22.80
N GLY A 290 19.30 10.31 -21.91
CA GLY A 290 17.94 10.45 -21.40
C GLY A 290 17.63 9.57 -20.18
N THR A 291 18.59 8.93 -19.55
CA THR A 291 18.38 8.14 -18.34
C THR A 291 19.13 8.71 -17.14
N CYS A 292 18.51 8.69 -15.97
CA CYS A 292 19.16 9.04 -14.70
C CYS A 292 18.55 8.20 -13.57
N VAL A 293 19.41 7.77 -12.63
CA VAL A 293 18.95 7.05 -11.44
C VAL A 293 18.80 8.02 -10.27
N THR A 294 17.73 7.85 -9.53
CA THR A 294 17.48 8.54 -8.27
C THR A 294 17.27 7.55 -7.14
N CYS A 295 17.27 8.04 -5.90
CA CYS A 295 16.85 7.28 -4.74
C CYS A 295 15.70 8.00 -4.04
N VAL A 296 14.54 7.36 -4.01
CA VAL A 296 13.34 7.85 -3.33
C VAL A 296 13.08 7.07 -2.04
N MET A 297 12.28 7.63 -1.14
CA MET A 297 11.83 6.93 0.05
C MET A 297 10.44 6.37 -0.18
N GLU A 298 10.33 5.07 -0.25
CA GLU A 298 9.06 4.37 -0.20
C GLU A 298 8.78 3.96 1.26
N GLY A 299 8.08 4.83 1.96
CA GLY A 299 7.94 4.70 3.41
C GLY A 299 9.26 4.95 4.16
N ALA A 300 9.75 3.95 4.89
CA ALA A 300 11.07 3.98 5.54
C ALA A 300 12.19 3.40 4.67
N ARG A 301 11.86 2.79 3.53
CA ARG A 301 12.80 2.07 2.67
C ARG A 301 13.34 2.97 1.55
N PRO A 302 14.66 3.17 1.43
CA PRO A 302 15.23 3.81 0.26
C PRO A 302 15.14 2.83 -0.93
N VAL A 303 14.65 3.33 -2.07
CA VAL A 303 14.49 2.55 -3.30
C VAL A 303 15.10 3.34 -4.45
N LEU A 304 15.98 2.70 -5.24
CA LEU A 304 16.50 3.28 -6.46
C LEU A 304 15.51 3.09 -7.60
N ALA A 305 15.30 4.15 -8.36
CA ALA A 305 14.44 4.14 -9.53
C ALA A 305 15.14 4.80 -10.74
N GLU A 306 14.92 4.24 -11.92
CA GLU A 306 15.39 4.82 -13.18
C GLU A 306 14.31 5.74 -13.75
N ILE A 307 14.71 6.98 -14.01
CA ILE A 307 13.92 7.97 -14.74
C ILE A 307 14.41 8.02 -16.18
N GLN A 308 13.52 7.76 -17.11
CA GLN A 308 13.79 7.91 -18.54
C GLN A 308 13.06 9.14 -19.08
N ALA A 309 13.78 9.93 -19.87
CA ALA A 309 13.25 11.09 -20.54
C ALA A 309 13.59 11.06 -22.03
N LEU A 310 12.63 11.44 -22.86
CA LEU A 310 12.83 11.62 -24.30
C LEU A 310 12.34 12.99 -24.70
N LEU A 311 13.24 13.80 -25.27
CA LEU A 311 12.91 15.05 -25.91
C LEU A 311 13.12 14.93 -27.42
N ALA A 312 12.09 15.26 -28.18
CA ALA A 312 12.11 15.24 -29.64
C ALA A 312 11.59 16.56 -30.20
N SER A 313 12.10 17.01 -31.33
CA SER A 313 11.56 18.22 -31.98
C SER A 313 10.09 18.02 -32.30
N SER A 314 9.23 18.95 -31.84
CA SER A 314 7.80 18.88 -32.12
C SER A 314 7.49 19.30 -33.54
N SER A 315 6.66 18.51 -34.22
CA SER A 315 6.09 18.86 -35.53
C SER A 315 4.76 19.63 -35.39
N TYR A 316 4.30 19.86 -34.16
CA TYR A 316 3.01 20.51 -33.88
C TYR A 316 3.22 21.89 -33.25
N PRO A 317 2.30 22.84 -33.46
CA PRO A 317 2.35 24.18 -32.84
C PRO A 317 2.35 24.10 -31.29
N THR A 318 1.72 23.07 -30.72
CA THR A 318 1.69 22.82 -29.28
C THR A 318 2.45 21.53 -29.01
N PRO A 319 3.63 21.57 -28.39
CA PRO A 319 4.40 20.39 -28.04
C PRO A 319 3.66 19.47 -27.08
N ARG A 320 3.77 18.17 -27.29
CA ARG A 320 3.17 17.14 -26.43
C ARG A 320 4.02 16.93 -25.20
N ARG A 321 3.34 16.73 -24.08
CA ARG A 321 3.98 16.40 -22.80
C ARG A 321 3.27 15.21 -22.21
N THR A 322 4.01 14.16 -21.92
CA THR A 322 3.49 12.91 -21.35
C THR A 322 4.37 12.50 -20.20
N SER A 323 3.77 12.09 -19.11
CA SER A 323 4.46 11.58 -17.94
C SER A 323 3.78 10.31 -17.46
N ASN A 324 4.59 9.29 -17.20
CA ASN A 324 4.15 8.00 -16.64
C ASN A 324 4.98 7.70 -15.40
N GLY A 325 4.31 7.52 -14.25
CA GLY A 325 4.98 7.32 -12.98
C GLY A 325 5.63 8.57 -12.37
N PHE A 326 5.43 9.76 -12.96
CA PHE A 326 5.89 11.04 -12.44
C PHE A 326 4.78 12.09 -12.61
N ASP A 327 4.59 12.98 -11.62
CA ASP A 327 3.52 13.98 -11.70
C ASP A 327 3.65 14.89 -12.91
N TYR A 328 2.57 15.01 -13.68
CA TYR A 328 2.55 15.81 -14.92
C TYR A 328 2.84 17.30 -14.68
N ASN A 329 2.27 17.88 -13.62
CA ASN A 329 2.47 19.29 -13.31
C ASN A 329 3.90 19.53 -12.85
N ARG A 330 4.46 18.60 -12.08
CA ARG A 330 5.86 18.67 -11.65
C ARG A 330 6.80 18.58 -12.85
N ALA A 331 6.57 17.64 -13.76
CA ALA A 331 7.34 17.54 -15.02
C ALA A 331 7.29 18.83 -15.83
N ALA A 332 6.11 19.45 -15.96
CA ALA A 332 5.94 20.71 -16.66
C ALA A 332 6.70 21.88 -15.99
N MET A 333 6.69 21.93 -14.66
CA MET A 333 7.50 22.91 -13.91
C MET A 333 9.01 22.71 -14.12
N LEU A 334 9.49 21.46 -14.05
CA LEU A 334 10.91 21.15 -14.27
C LEU A 334 11.37 21.50 -15.68
N LEU A 335 10.54 21.28 -16.71
CA LEU A 335 10.82 21.74 -18.07
C LEU A 335 10.93 23.26 -18.15
N ALA A 336 10.07 24.02 -17.49
CA ALA A 336 10.15 25.48 -17.45
C ALA A 336 11.42 25.97 -16.72
N VAL A 337 11.83 25.30 -15.64
CA VAL A 337 13.09 25.58 -14.95
C VAL A 337 14.29 25.28 -15.87
N LEU A 338 14.27 24.12 -16.56
CA LEU A 338 15.33 23.75 -17.50
C LEU A 338 15.46 24.75 -18.65
N GLU A 339 14.34 25.23 -19.21
CA GLU A 339 14.31 26.29 -20.21
C GLU A 339 14.94 27.59 -19.68
N LYS A 340 14.43 28.09 -18.55
CA LYS A 340 14.76 29.43 -18.06
C LYS A 340 16.08 29.50 -17.30
N ARG A 341 16.44 28.46 -16.55
CA ARG A 341 17.62 28.41 -15.68
C ARG A 341 18.73 27.52 -16.22
N GLY A 342 18.37 26.45 -16.93
CA GLY A 342 19.30 25.58 -17.64
C GLY A 342 19.72 26.12 -19.01
N GLN A 343 19.01 27.12 -19.54
CA GLN A 343 19.25 27.74 -20.87
C GLN A 343 19.15 26.74 -22.04
N LEU A 344 18.37 25.66 -21.89
CA LEU A 344 18.07 24.71 -22.92
C LEU A 344 16.72 25.02 -23.55
N LYS A 345 16.63 25.10 -24.88
CA LYS A 345 15.39 25.49 -25.61
C LYS A 345 14.44 24.32 -25.73
N VAL A 346 13.89 23.86 -24.62
CA VAL A 346 13.01 22.67 -24.55
C VAL A 346 11.53 22.98 -24.77
N SER A 347 11.15 24.27 -24.82
CA SER A 347 9.75 24.68 -25.00
C SER A 347 9.14 24.20 -26.32
N GLN A 348 9.95 24.02 -27.37
CA GLN A 348 9.53 23.56 -28.70
C GLN A 348 9.68 22.05 -28.87
N CYS A 349 10.05 21.31 -27.84
CA CYS A 349 10.23 19.86 -27.90
C CYS A 349 9.00 19.15 -27.32
N ASP A 350 8.60 18.06 -27.94
CA ASP A 350 7.77 17.04 -27.31
C ASP A 350 8.61 16.41 -26.18
N ALA A 351 8.00 16.24 -25.01
CA ALA A 351 8.69 15.71 -23.82
C ALA A 351 7.91 14.53 -23.24
N TYR A 352 8.63 13.43 -23.04
CA TYR A 352 8.13 12.19 -22.44
C TYR A 352 9.00 11.83 -21.25
N LEU A 353 8.35 11.61 -20.09
CA LEU A 353 8.99 11.04 -18.90
C LEU A 353 8.36 9.69 -18.59
N ASN A 354 9.18 8.73 -18.24
CA ASN A 354 8.72 7.40 -17.83
C ASN A 354 9.58 6.89 -16.66
N ILE A 355 8.92 6.39 -15.64
CA ILE A 355 9.58 5.70 -14.53
C ILE A 355 9.54 4.22 -14.81
N ILE A 356 10.71 3.59 -14.82
CA ILE A 356 10.83 2.15 -15.08
C ILE A 356 10.32 1.34 -13.89
N GLY A 357 9.69 0.20 -14.18
CA GLY A 357 9.16 -0.71 -13.16
C GLY A 357 7.80 -0.32 -12.61
N GLY A 358 7.16 0.74 -13.17
CA GLY A 358 5.79 1.12 -12.82
C GLY A 358 5.62 1.77 -11.45
N LEU A 359 6.70 2.26 -10.84
CA LEU A 359 6.61 3.09 -9.64
C LEU A 359 6.02 4.46 -9.96
N THR A 360 5.33 5.03 -8.99
CA THR A 360 4.93 6.44 -9.02
C THR A 360 5.84 7.22 -8.10
N LEU A 361 6.60 8.19 -8.65
CA LEU A 361 7.50 9.03 -7.88
C LEU A 361 6.82 10.36 -7.56
N ASP A 362 6.26 10.46 -6.35
CA ASP A 362 5.60 11.67 -5.85
C ASP A 362 6.55 12.55 -5.01
N GLU A 363 7.79 12.10 -4.82
CA GLU A 363 8.75 12.74 -3.93
C GLU A 363 9.64 13.74 -4.67
N PRO A 364 9.78 14.99 -4.17
CA PRO A 364 10.66 16.02 -4.77
C PRO A 364 12.14 15.62 -4.89
N ALA A 365 12.60 14.62 -4.15
CA ALA A 365 13.97 14.11 -4.24
C ALA A 365 14.35 13.62 -5.64
N ALA A 366 13.38 13.26 -6.46
CA ALA A 366 13.55 12.80 -7.85
C ALA A 366 13.75 13.94 -8.87
N ASP A 367 13.52 15.19 -8.50
CA ASP A 367 13.54 16.33 -9.44
C ASP A 367 14.87 16.50 -10.15
N LEU A 368 15.97 16.41 -9.39
CA LEU A 368 17.30 16.58 -9.95
C LEU A 368 17.61 15.51 -11.00
N ALA A 369 17.24 14.27 -10.74
CA ALA A 369 17.42 13.19 -11.69
C ALA A 369 16.52 13.38 -12.93
N ALA A 370 15.28 13.84 -12.74
CA ALA A 370 14.37 14.14 -13.86
C ALA A 370 14.92 15.26 -14.74
N ILE A 371 15.45 16.36 -14.17
CA ILE A 371 16.10 17.43 -14.93
C ILE A 371 17.33 16.92 -15.68
N LEU A 372 18.16 16.11 -15.03
CA LEU A 372 19.36 15.57 -15.66
C LEU A 372 19.00 14.57 -16.79
N ALA A 373 17.98 13.75 -16.62
CA ALA A 373 17.49 12.86 -17.69
C ALA A 373 16.96 13.67 -18.89
N LEU A 374 16.14 14.71 -18.64
CA LEU A 374 15.65 15.62 -19.69
C LEU A 374 16.80 16.32 -20.41
N ALA A 375 17.77 16.86 -19.67
CA ALA A 375 18.94 17.53 -20.26
C ALA A 375 19.82 16.55 -21.04
N SER A 376 20.04 15.36 -20.53
CA SER A 376 20.79 14.26 -21.18
C SER A 376 20.16 13.92 -22.53
N SER A 377 18.84 13.75 -22.57
CA SER A 377 18.09 13.49 -23.82
C SER A 377 18.20 14.66 -24.81
N TYR A 378 18.06 15.91 -24.32
CA TYR A 378 18.14 17.10 -25.18
C TYR A 378 19.54 17.29 -25.81
N LEU A 379 20.58 17.04 -25.01
CA LEU A 379 21.98 17.19 -25.43
C LEU A 379 22.56 15.97 -26.14
N ASP A 380 21.79 14.89 -26.18
CA ASP A 380 22.24 13.57 -26.69
C ASP A 380 23.54 13.08 -26.01
N LYS A 381 23.63 13.29 -24.68
CA LYS A 381 24.78 12.92 -23.86
C LYS A 381 24.35 11.99 -22.73
N PRO A 382 24.91 10.79 -22.64
CA PRO A 382 24.59 9.86 -21.55
C PRO A 382 25.12 10.37 -20.20
N ILE A 383 24.42 10.01 -19.13
CA ILE A 383 24.90 10.12 -17.75
C ILE A 383 25.64 8.83 -17.43
N GLY A 384 26.81 8.94 -16.77
CA GLY A 384 27.59 7.75 -16.43
C GLY A 384 26.77 6.66 -15.74
N ALA A 385 26.96 5.42 -16.12
CA ALA A 385 26.18 4.28 -15.62
C ALA A 385 26.17 4.12 -14.10
N GLN A 386 27.21 4.59 -13.42
CA GLN A 386 27.36 4.52 -11.95
C GLN A 386 27.12 5.86 -11.26
N VAL A 387 26.39 6.78 -11.91
CA VAL A 387 26.02 8.08 -11.35
C VAL A 387 24.54 8.09 -10.98
N ALA A 388 24.25 8.51 -9.76
CA ALA A 388 22.88 8.77 -9.30
C ALA A 388 22.71 10.28 -9.00
N ALA A 389 21.47 10.78 -8.97
CA ALA A 389 21.20 12.16 -8.64
C ALA A 389 20.00 12.26 -7.70
N ILE A 390 20.14 13.03 -6.63
CA ILE A 390 19.12 13.18 -5.58
C ILE A 390 19.04 14.66 -5.21
N GLY A 391 17.84 15.24 -5.26
CA GLY A 391 17.65 16.63 -4.83
C GLY A 391 16.34 17.22 -5.30
N GLU A 392 15.76 18.12 -4.52
CA GLU A 392 14.61 18.92 -4.89
C GLU A 392 15.04 20.13 -5.71
N VAL A 393 14.26 20.50 -6.72
CA VAL A 393 14.52 21.64 -7.60
C VAL A 393 13.46 22.72 -7.38
N GLY A 394 13.89 23.91 -6.97
CA GLY A 394 13.02 25.06 -6.85
C GLY A 394 12.85 25.82 -8.17
N LEU A 395 11.79 26.64 -8.27
CA LEU A 395 11.45 27.41 -9.48
C LEU A 395 12.51 28.47 -9.87
N THR A 396 13.35 28.88 -8.93
CA THR A 396 14.47 29.79 -9.23
C THR A 396 15.70 29.06 -9.74
N GLY A 397 15.65 27.72 -9.80
CA GLY A 397 16.71 26.82 -10.23
C GLY A 397 17.68 26.42 -9.13
N GLU A 398 17.38 26.78 -7.87
CA GLU A 398 18.13 26.34 -6.71
C GLU A 398 17.88 24.87 -6.43
N LEU A 399 18.89 24.21 -5.85
CA LEU A 399 18.78 22.85 -5.36
C LEU A 399 18.64 22.83 -3.84
N ARG A 400 17.67 22.06 -3.36
CA ARG A 400 17.33 21.94 -1.94
C ARG A 400 17.58 20.52 -1.44
N ASN A 401 17.96 20.47 -0.15
CA ASN A 401 18.17 19.22 0.55
C ASN A 401 16.87 18.44 0.72
N VAL A 402 17.02 17.13 0.70
CA VAL A 402 15.93 16.17 0.91
C VAL A 402 16.09 15.44 2.23
N ASN A 403 14.99 14.93 2.75
CA ASN A 403 14.99 14.15 3.98
C ASN A 403 15.71 12.79 3.78
N ASN A 404 16.24 12.24 4.88
CA ASN A 404 16.87 10.91 4.92
C ASN A 404 18.04 10.73 3.94
N LEU A 405 18.75 11.80 3.59
CA LEU A 405 19.82 11.77 2.59
C LEU A 405 20.88 10.70 2.90
N SER A 406 21.26 10.54 4.16
CA SER A 406 22.26 9.52 4.55
C SER A 406 21.81 8.08 4.22
N GLN A 407 20.53 7.76 4.44
CA GLN A 407 19.98 6.44 4.11
C GLN A 407 19.95 6.21 2.60
N ARG A 408 19.56 7.24 1.83
CA ARG A 408 19.56 7.20 0.36
C ARG A 408 20.96 6.97 -0.20
N LEU A 409 21.97 7.68 0.32
CA LEU A 409 23.36 7.53 -0.10
C LEU A 409 23.94 6.16 0.24
N SER A 410 23.55 5.60 1.39
CA SER A 410 23.91 4.22 1.76
C SER A 410 23.35 3.19 0.77
N GLU A 411 22.11 3.37 0.34
CA GLU A 411 21.47 2.49 -0.65
C GLU A 411 22.12 2.65 -2.05
N VAL A 412 22.36 3.90 -2.48
CA VAL A 412 23.09 4.19 -3.74
C VAL A 412 24.43 3.49 -3.73
N ARG A 413 25.19 3.55 -2.63
CA ARG A 413 26.49 2.88 -2.50
C ARG A 413 26.36 1.36 -2.47
N ARG A 414 25.37 0.83 -1.76
CA ARG A 414 25.11 -0.62 -1.64
C ARG A 414 24.92 -1.26 -3.00
N LEU A 415 24.27 -0.54 -3.92
CA LEU A 415 23.98 -1.01 -5.29
C LEU A 415 25.10 -0.72 -6.31
N GLY A 416 26.29 -0.35 -5.84
CA GLY A 416 27.49 -0.25 -6.68
C GLY A 416 27.67 1.08 -7.41
N PHE A 417 26.85 2.09 -7.14
CA PHE A 417 27.07 3.43 -7.67
C PHE A 417 28.33 4.04 -7.03
N THR A 418 29.09 4.74 -7.85
CA THR A 418 30.36 5.34 -7.44
C THR A 418 30.30 6.85 -7.28
N GLU A 419 29.29 7.50 -7.86
CA GLU A 419 29.07 8.94 -7.76
C GLU A 419 27.58 9.25 -7.51
N CYS A 420 27.33 10.26 -6.65
CA CYS A 420 25.99 10.81 -6.45
C CYS A 420 26.03 12.34 -6.51
N ILE A 421 25.20 12.91 -7.38
CA ILE A 421 25.02 14.37 -7.50
C ILE A 421 23.94 14.77 -6.48
N ILE A 422 24.30 15.70 -5.56
CA ILE A 422 23.42 16.11 -4.47
C ILE A 422 23.44 17.65 -4.32
N PRO A 423 22.40 18.24 -3.69
CA PRO A 423 22.44 19.63 -3.31
C PRO A 423 23.59 19.92 -2.34
N LYS A 424 24.20 21.10 -2.45
CA LYS A 424 25.29 21.53 -1.56
C LYS A 424 24.84 21.49 -0.10
N GLN A 425 25.61 20.78 0.71
CA GLN A 425 25.33 20.63 2.13
C GLN A 425 25.86 21.82 2.95
N HIS A 426 25.03 22.33 3.84
CA HIS A 426 25.42 23.34 4.82
C HIS A 426 25.59 22.65 6.18
N GLY A 427 26.84 22.36 6.53
CA GLY A 427 27.26 21.79 7.83
C GLY A 427 27.75 20.33 7.76
N ASN A 428 28.45 19.91 8.81
CA ASN A 428 29.22 18.66 8.90
C ASN A 428 28.39 17.42 9.29
N ARG A 429 27.09 17.41 9.05
CA ARG A 429 26.18 16.35 9.56
C ARG A 429 25.91 15.18 8.58
N LEU A 430 26.44 15.26 7.37
CA LEU A 430 26.22 14.18 6.41
C LEU A 430 27.23 13.05 6.64
N GLY A 431 26.74 11.88 7.01
CA GLY A 431 27.52 10.64 6.93
C GLY A 431 27.85 10.36 5.46
N ARG A 432 29.10 10.48 5.06
CA ARG A 432 29.56 10.15 3.71
C ARG A 432 29.90 8.68 3.67
N PRO A 433 29.18 7.86 2.87
CA PRO A 433 29.54 6.45 2.70
C PRO A 433 30.91 6.31 2.05
N ASP A 434 31.76 5.47 2.60
CA ASP A 434 33.08 5.20 2.03
C ASP A 434 32.95 4.65 0.59
N GLY A 435 33.75 5.23 -0.33
CA GLY A 435 33.77 4.81 -1.73
C GLY A 435 32.62 5.34 -2.59
N LEU A 436 31.82 6.32 -2.10
CA LEU A 436 30.87 7.07 -2.89
C LEU A 436 31.35 8.53 -3.02
N LYS A 437 31.66 8.95 -4.25
CA LYS A 437 31.96 10.35 -4.55
C LYS A 437 30.69 11.19 -4.51
N LEU A 438 30.67 12.24 -3.70
CA LEU A 438 29.57 13.19 -3.65
C LEU A 438 29.91 14.44 -4.46
N THR A 439 29.14 14.71 -5.50
CA THR A 439 29.27 15.91 -6.33
C THR A 439 28.18 16.89 -5.87
N GLU A 440 28.59 17.86 -5.07
CA GLU A 440 27.70 18.86 -4.51
C GLU A 440 27.47 20.01 -5.48
N VAL A 441 26.20 20.36 -5.74
CA VAL A 441 25.78 21.42 -6.67
C VAL A 441 24.72 22.32 -6.01
N GLN A 442 24.75 23.63 -6.36
CA GLN A 442 23.86 24.64 -5.75
C GLN A 442 22.62 24.91 -6.59
N ASN A 443 22.73 24.75 -7.90
CA ASN A 443 21.67 25.09 -8.85
C ASN A 443 21.73 24.20 -10.10
N VAL A 444 20.66 24.26 -10.89
CA VAL A 444 20.50 23.49 -12.12
C VAL A 444 21.65 23.75 -13.11
N GLY A 445 22.13 25.00 -13.24
CA GLY A 445 23.24 25.33 -14.13
C GLY A 445 24.55 24.63 -13.74
N GLU A 446 24.80 24.43 -12.45
CA GLU A 446 25.95 23.66 -11.96
C GLU A 446 25.79 22.17 -12.25
N ALA A 447 24.59 21.62 -12.02
CA ALA A 447 24.29 20.22 -12.31
C ALA A 447 24.47 19.90 -13.81
N LEU A 448 24.04 20.78 -14.70
CA LEU A 448 24.24 20.62 -16.15
C LEU A 448 25.72 20.70 -16.56
N ARG A 449 26.54 21.46 -15.86
CA ARG A 449 27.99 21.49 -16.10
C ARG A 449 28.68 20.18 -15.70
N VAL A 450 28.16 19.48 -14.70
CA VAL A 450 28.64 18.15 -14.35
C VAL A 450 28.35 17.18 -15.51
N LEU A 451 27.11 17.19 -16.02
CA LEU A 451 26.72 16.39 -17.19
C LEU A 451 27.58 16.68 -18.43
N ALA A 452 27.96 17.94 -18.65
CA ALA A 452 28.80 18.29 -19.80
C ALA A 452 30.26 17.78 -19.72
N ARG A 453 30.74 17.43 -18.51
CA ARG A 453 32.10 16.91 -18.25
C ARG A 453 32.20 15.38 -18.22
N SER A 454 31.05 14.70 -18.07
CA SER A 454 30.92 13.26 -18.18
C SER A 454 30.90 12.83 -19.65
#